data_dc34539fcf89785060abc93ab7645809
#
_entry.id   dc34539fcf89785060abc93ab7645809
#
_cell.length_a   1.000
_cell.length_b   1.000
_cell.length_c   1.000
_cell.angle_alpha   90.00
_cell.angle_beta   90.00
_cell.angle_gamma   90.00
#
_symmetry.space_group_name_H-M   'P 1'
#
loop_
_entity.id
_entity.type
_entity.pdbx_description
1 polymer ?
#
loop_
_entity_poly.entity_id
_entity_poly.type
_entity_poly.pdbx_seq_one_letter_code
_entity_poly.pdbx_strand_id
1 'polypeptide(L)'
;WLVNHDTINVLQTDAYSTTALTAFNNIQYDIIIDDGPHTLESMIYFIENYIYKVNKDGLLIIEDIKSLQWVSELMQKIPKDVTYVYKVHDLRKKIGRFDDIMLIFKIR
;
A
#
# COMPACT_ATOMS: atom_id res chain seq x y z
N TRP A 1 9.41 18.39 -7.04
CA TRP A 1 10.61 18.41 -6.23
C TRP A 1 11.16 16.99 -6.09
N LEU A 2 12.42 16.79 -6.46
CA LEU A 2 13.07 15.48 -6.44
C LEU A 2 14.45 15.61 -5.80
N VAL A 3 14.72 14.75 -4.82
CA VAL A 3 16.06 14.58 -4.24
C VAL A 3 16.56 13.19 -4.58
N ASN A 4 17.70 13.11 -5.24
CA ASN A 4 18.36 11.85 -5.58
C ASN A 4 19.62 11.66 -4.76
N HIS A 5 19.71 10.51 -4.11
CA HIS A 5 20.93 9.93 -3.61
C HIS A 5 21.21 8.65 -4.38
N ASP A 6 22.38 8.05 -4.23
CA ASP A 6 22.71 6.82 -4.93
C ASP A 6 21.68 5.70 -4.70
N THR A 7 21.08 5.69 -3.52
CA THR A 7 20.12 4.65 -3.11
C THR A 7 18.76 5.18 -2.68
N ILE A 8 18.57 6.52 -2.57
CA ILE A 8 17.33 7.13 -2.10
C ILE A 8 16.88 8.20 -3.08
N ASN A 9 15.64 8.08 -3.53
CA ASN A 9 14.99 9.07 -4.37
C ASN A 9 13.75 9.59 -3.66
N VAL A 10 13.54 10.91 -3.65
CA VAL A 10 12.36 11.55 -3.06
C VAL A 10 11.63 12.32 -4.14
N LEU A 11 10.36 12.01 -4.33
CA LEU A 11 9.47 12.74 -5.24
C LEU A 11 8.36 13.39 -4.41
N GLN A 12 8.30 14.72 -4.42
CA GLN A 12 7.23 15.45 -3.74
C GLN A 12 6.03 15.58 -4.69
N THR A 13 5.01 14.76 -4.46
CA THR A 13 3.77 14.74 -5.25
C THR A 13 2.67 14.08 -4.44
N ASP A 14 1.43 14.24 -4.87
CA ASP A 14 0.32 13.44 -4.34
C ASP A 14 0.42 12.01 -4.91
N ALA A 15 0.72 11.05 -4.04
CA ALA A 15 0.85 9.65 -4.43
C ALA A 15 -0.47 9.05 -4.94
N TYR A 16 -1.60 9.64 -4.59
CA TYR A 16 -2.94 9.17 -4.97
C TYR A 16 -3.45 9.94 -6.20
N SER A 17 -2.57 10.13 -7.16
CA SER A 17 -2.87 10.85 -8.39
C SER A 17 -2.31 10.13 -9.62
N THR A 18 -2.91 10.39 -10.78
CA THR A 18 -2.40 9.87 -12.05
C THR A 18 -1.01 10.41 -12.38
N THR A 19 -0.69 11.62 -11.93
CA THR A 19 0.64 12.22 -12.10
C THR A 19 1.71 11.38 -11.43
N ALA A 20 1.49 10.95 -10.18
CA ALA A 20 2.42 10.09 -9.46
C ALA A 20 2.55 8.73 -10.14
N LEU A 21 1.44 8.12 -10.53
CA LEU A 21 1.45 6.83 -11.22
C LEU A 21 2.25 6.90 -12.53
N THR A 22 2.13 7.99 -13.26
CA THR A 22 2.90 8.21 -14.49
C THR A 22 4.40 8.33 -14.20
N ALA A 23 4.76 9.03 -13.12
CA ALA A 23 6.17 9.16 -12.71
C ALA A 23 6.81 7.81 -12.38
N PHE A 24 6.03 6.85 -11.89
CA PHE A 24 6.48 5.49 -11.58
C PHE A 24 6.16 4.49 -12.69
N ASN A 25 5.84 4.96 -13.88
CA ASN A 25 5.53 4.09 -15.02
C ASN A 25 6.73 3.22 -15.37
N ASN A 26 6.47 1.93 -15.67
CA ASN A 26 7.49 0.92 -15.98
C ASN A 26 8.48 0.61 -14.85
N ILE A 27 8.22 1.06 -13.62
CA ILE A 27 9.02 0.70 -12.46
C ILE A 27 8.27 -0.35 -11.65
N GLN A 28 8.99 -1.40 -11.26
CA GLN A 28 8.49 -2.47 -10.39
C GLN A 28 9.29 -2.46 -9.09
N TYR A 29 8.61 -2.77 -8.00
CA TYR A 29 9.20 -2.72 -6.66
C TYR A 29 9.02 -4.05 -5.95
N ASP A 30 9.96 -4.37 -5.07
CA ASP A 30 9.87 -5.55 -4.21
C ASP A 30 8.98 -5.31 -2.99
N ILE A 31 8.93 -4.06 -2.52
CA ILE A 31 8.08 -3.67 -1.39
C ILE A 31 7.50 -2.28 -1.68
N ILE A 32 6.18 -2.14 -1.51
CA ILE A 32 5.50 -0.84 -1.54
C ILE A 32 4.70 -0.71 -0.25
N ILE A 33 4.86 0.43 0.44
CA ILE A 33 4.21 0.69 1.73
C ILE A 33 3.34 1.94 1.60
N ASP A 34 2.10 1.85 2.03
CA ASP A 34 1.20 2.98 2.20
C ASP A 34 1.21 3.44 3.66
N ASP A 35 1.80 4.59 3.88
CA ASP A 35 1.77 5.33 5.15
C ASP A 35 1.29 6.76 4.87
N GLY A 36 0.13 6.85 4.24
CA GLY A 36 -0.42 8.09 3.72
C GLY A 36 -1.48 8.73 4.62
N PRO A 37 -2.56 9.31 4.05
CA PRO A 37 -3.56 10.06 4.82
C PRO A 37 -4.40 9.21 5.78
N HIS A 38 -4.27 7.90 5.77
CA HIS A 38 -5.02 6.96 6.62
C HIS A 38 -6.54 7.05 6.43
N THR A 39 -6.99 7.27 5.20
CA THR A 39 -8.40 7.22 4.83
C THR A 39 -8.71 5.96 4.05
N LEU A 40 -9.94 5.46 4.17
CA LEU A 40 -10.35 4.28 3.41
C LEU A 40 -10.23 4.53 1.91
N GLU A 41 -10.60 5.72 1.45
CA GLU A 41 -10.52 6.11 0.05
C GLU A 41 -9.09 6.06 -0.50
N SER A 42 -8.11 6.61 0.23
CA SER A 42 -6.71 6.57 -0.19
C SER A 42 -6.15 5.14 -0.21
N MET A 43 -6.53 4.32 0.75
CA MET A 43 -6.12 2.91 0.81
C MET A 43 -6.70 2.10 -0.35
N ILE A 44 -7.94 2.34 -0.73
CA ILE A 44 -8.57 1.72 -1.90
C ILE A 44 -7.82 2.11 -3.16
N TYR A 45 -7.55 3.40 -3.35
CA TYR A 45 -6.77 3.89 -4.49
C TYR A 45 -5.41 3.20 -4.56
N PHE A 46 -4.73 3.07 -3.43
CA PHE A 46 -3.44 2.42 -3.32
C PHE A 46 -3.49 0.96 -3.79
N ILE A 47 -4.46 0.19 -3.30
CA ILE A 47 -4.63 -1.19 -3.73
C ILE A 47 -4.89 -1.28 -5.22
N GLU A 48 -5.86 -0.52 -5.73
CA GLU A 48 -6.29 -0.64 -7.12
C GLU A 48 -5.20 -0.25 -8.13
N ASN A 49 -4.30 0.65 -7.74
CA ASN A 49 -3.32 1.22 -8.67
C ASN A 49 -1.88 0.77 -8.43
N TYR A 50 -1.46 0.59 -7.17
CA TYR A 50 -0.07 0.26 -6.87
C TYR A 50 0.22 -1.23 -6.83
N ILE A 51 -0.79 -2.08 -6.69
CA ILE A 51 -0.59 -3.53 -6.61
C ILE A 51 0.09 -4.09 -7.87
N TYR A 52 -0.15 -3.47 -9.02
CA TYR A 52 0.48 -3.87 -10.29
C TYR A 52 1.96 -3.48 -10.40
N LYS A 53 2.44 -2.65 -9.47
CA LYS A 53 3.84 -2.22 -9.42
C LYS A 53 4.69 -3.09 -8.50
N VAL A 54 4.10 -4.08 -7.86
CA VAL A 54 4.80 -5.02 -7.00
C VAL A 54 5.29 -6.21 -7.82
N ASN A 55 6.56 -6.54 -7.66
CA ASN A 55 7.15 -7.72 -8.30
C ASN A 55 6.51 -9.01 -7.77
N LYS A 56 6.58 -10.06 -8.57
CA LYS A 56 6.26 -11.41 -8.09
C LYS A 56 7.07 -11.69 -6.82
N ASP A 57 6.41 -12.25 -5.81
CA ASP A 57 6.94 -12.51 -4.47
C ASP A 57 7.26 -11.25 -3.66
N GLY A 58 6.93 -10.07 -4.16
CA GLY A 58 7.03 -8.82 -3.44
C GLY A 58 5.86 -8.57 -2.50
N LEU A 59 5.96 -7.49 -1.72
CA LEU A 59 4.99 -7.14 -0.68
C LEU A 59 4.32 -5.80 -0.96
N LEU A 60 2.99 -5.77 -0.73
CA LEU A 60 2.21 -4.53 -0.63
C LEU A 60 1.73 -4.41 0.81
N ILE A 61 2.04 -3.31 1.47
CA ILE A 61 1.78 -3.12 2.90
C ILE A 61 0.95 -1.85 3.10
N ILE A 62 -0.12 -1.96 3.87
CA ILE A 62 -0.96 -0.84 4.29
C ILE A 62 -0.89 -0.73 5.80
N GLU A 63 -0.46 0.42 6.29
CA GLU A 63 -0.35 0.71 7.72
C GLU A 63 -1.54 1.54 8.23
N ASP A 64 -1.72 1.55 9.54
CA ASP A 64 -2.67 2.42 10.25
C ASP A 64 -4.12 2.30 9.78
N ILE A 65 -4.58 1.07 9.57
CA ILE A 65 -5.97 0.77 9.26
C ILE A 65 -6.82 0.90 10.52
N LYS A 66 -7.93 1.63 10.43
CA LYS A 66 -8.75 2.02 11.59
C LYS A 66 -9.63 0.92 12.16
N SER A 67 -9.98 -0.10 11.37
CA SER A 67 -10.87 -1.17 11.84
C SER A 67 -10.71 -2.44 11.00
N LEU A 68 -11.12 -3.56 11.58
CA LEU A 68 -11.18 -4.83 10.84
C LEU A 68 -12.24 -4.81 9.74
N GLN A 69 -13.28 -3.98 9.87
CA GLN A 69 -14.24 -3.79 8.80
C GLN A 69 -13.59 -3.16 7.57
N TRP A 70 -12.68 -2.19 7.76
CA TRP A 70 -11.91 -1.63 6.67
C TRP A 70 -11.03 -2.67 5.97
N VAL A 71 -10.43 -3.58 6.74
CA VAL A 71 -9.68 -4.70 6.16
C VAL A 71 -10.56 -5.49 5.20
N SER A 72 -11.77 -5.85 5.63
CA SER A 72 -12.73 -6.58 4.80
C SER A 72 -13.09 -5.82 3.52
N GLU A 73 -13.33 -4.51 3.61
CA GLU A 73 -13.62 -3.67 2.46
C GLU A 73 -12.43 -3.57 1.49
N LEU A 74 -11.22 -3.42 2.04
CA LEU A 74 -10.00 -3.39 1.24
C LEU A 74 -9.75 -4.70 0.49
N MET A 75 -10.01 -5.83 1.15
CA MET A 75 -9.87 -7.15 0.52
C MET A 75 -10.76 -7.30 -0.71
N GLN A 76 -11.93 -6.68 -0.71
CA GLN A 76 -12.87 -6.73 -1.84
C GLN A 76 -12.41 -5.88 -3.04
N LYS A 77 -11.45 -4.99 -2.83
CA LYS A 77 -10.94 -4.08 -3.88
C LYS A 77 -9.72 -4.62 -4.61
N ILE A 78 -9.19 -5.75 -4.18
CA ILE A 78 -8.07 -6.36 -4.89
C ILE A 78 -8.51 -6.78 -6.29
N PRO A 79 -7.78 -6.38 -7.34
CA PRO A 79 -8.10 -6.81 -8.70
C PRO A 79 -8.14 -8.34 -8.82
N LYS A 80 -9.12 -8.85 -9.55
CA LYS A 80 -9.37 -10.29 -9.66
C LYS A 80 -8.27 -11.05 -10.41
N ASP A 81 -7.48 -10.34 -11.22
CA ASP A 81 -6.37 -10.91 -11.97
C ASP A 81 -5.09 -11.04 -11.15
N VAL A 82 -5.09 -10.55 -9.90
CA VAL A 82 -3.92 -10.62 -9.02
C VAL A 82 -4.04 -11.84 -8.12
N THR A 83 -2.99 -12.66 -8.12
CA THR A 83 -2.85 -13.80 -7.21
C THR A 83 -1.99 -13.38 -6.02
N TYR A 84 -2.44 -13.67 -4.81
CA TYR A 84 -1.79 -13.21 -3.60
C TYR A 84 -2.07 -14.13 -2.41
N VAL A 85 -1.25 -14.02 -1.37
CA VAL A 85 -1.55 -14.43 -0.01
C VAL A 85 -1.47 -13.19 0.88
N TYR A 86 -2.11 -13.22 2.04
CA TYR A 86 -2.16 -12.03 2.90
C TYR A 86 -2.06 -12.37 4.38
N LYS A 87 -1.68 -11.37 5.17
CA LYS A 87 -1.72 -11.40 6.64
C LYS A 87 -2.29 -10.10 7.17
N VAL A 88 -3.04 -10.21 8.27
CA VAL A 88 -3.52 -9.07 9.07
C VAL A 88 -2.79 -9.09 10.40
N HIS A 89 -2.14 -7.98 10.74
CA HIS A 89 -1.50 -7.77 12.03
C HIS A 89 -2.30 -6.74 12.82
N ASP A 90 -3.07 -7.20 13.80
CA ASP A 90 -3.82 -6.32 14.70
C ASP A 90 -2.95 -6.03 15.93
N LEU A 91 -2.31 -4.87 15.93
CA LEU A 91 -1.39 -4.45 16.97
C LEU A 91 -2.01 -3.48 17.98
N ARG A 92 -3.33 -3.24 17.90
CA ARG A 92 -4.04 -2.25 18.74
C ARG A 92 -3.85 -2.49 20.23
N LYS A 93 -3.82 -3.75 20.66
CA LYS A 93 -3.62 -4.11 22.06
C LYS A 93 -2.17 -3.96 22.52
N LYS A 94 -1.22 -4.15 21.62
CA LYS A 94 0.22 -4.08 21.94
C LYS A 94 0.73 -2.66 22.05
N ILE A 95 0.32 -1.79 21.12
CA ILE A 95 0.84 -0.43 20.99
C ILE A 95 -0.12 0.58 21.61
N GLY A 96 -1.40 0.21 21.76
CA GLY A 96 -2.39 1.03 22.43
C GLY A 96 -3.05 2.10 21.59
N ARG A 97 -2.92 2.02 20.25
CA ARG A 97 -3.60 2.95 19.33
C ARG A 97 -4.71 2.22 18.58
N PHE A 98 -5.80 2.93 18.30
CA PHE A 98 -6.98 2.33 17.67
C PHE A 98 -6.73 1.98 16.19
N ASP A 99 -5.77 2.62 15.54
CA ASP A 99 -5.46 2.45 14.12
C ASP A 99 -4.19 1.63 13.87
N ASP A 100 -3.75 0.82 14.83
CA ASP A 100 -2.57 -0.03 14.67
C ASP A 100 -2.92 -1.40 14.08
N ILE A 101 -3.56 -1.39 12.91
CA ILE A 101 -3.81 -2.59 12.12
C ILE A 101 -3.02 -2.48 10.82
N MET A 102 -2.26 -3.53 10.50
CA MET A 102 -1.47 -3.60 9.28
C MET A 102 -1.96 -4.75 8.39
N LEU A 103 -2.08 -4.49 7.10
CA LEU A 103 -2.47 -5.49 6.11
C LEU A 103 -1.30 -5.68 5.14
N ILE A 104 -0.86 -6.92 4.99
CA ILE A 104 0.27 -7.27 4.12
C ILE A 104 -0.20 -8.25 3.06
N PHE A 105 0.05 -7.93 1.80
CA PHE A 105 -0.15 -8.84 0.66
C PHE A 105 1.20 -9.26 0.12
N LYS A 106 1.35 -10.56 -0.10
CA LYS A 106 2.47 -11.09 -0.89
C LYS A 106 1.95 -11.50 -2.25
N ILE A 107 2.50 -10.91 -3.29
CA ILE A 107 2.10 -11.16 -4.67
C ILE A 107 2.71 -12.48 -5.16
N ARG A 108 1.88 -13.27 -5.82
CA ARG A 108 2.29 -14.58 -6.34
C ARG A 108 2.38 -14.58 -7.87
#